data_90cd69dba8049feefd311a0330b2af71
#
_entry.id   90cd69dba8049feefd311a0330b2af71
#
_cell.length_a   1.000
_cell.length_b   1.000
_cell.length_c   1.000
_cell.angle_alpha   90.00
_cell.angle_beta   90.00
_cell.angle_gamma   90.00
#
_symmetry.space_group_name_H-M   'P 1'
#
loop_
_entity.id
_entity.type
_entity.pdbx_description
1 polymer ?
#
loop_
_entity_poly.entity_id
_entity_poly.type
_entity_poly.pdbx_seq_one_letter_code
_entity_poly.pdbx_strand_id
1 'polypeptide(L)'
;NSAKIGCFTESVQSKYMWDRYGGGYKGFALEYDLRNCIFRYNKLSLNVNLFPIMYTDQRPDVTLDEGNIHTYEFFKQAGDKRWFEHLCSHIYLNQLYWYRAYLYKDKQGYEHEREWRMLYYNLDNENNYEFIPDVGCLKAIYYGPDIEDEDKGKLHEIAISRGIKEYAVGIDYDSPKYDLKISSFDLKY
;
A
#
# COMPACT_ATOMS: atom_id res chain seq x y z
N ASN A 1 -12.58 -14.35 -5.75
CA ASN A 1 -12.51 -13.00 -5.16
C ASN A 1 -11.17 -12.88 -4.45
N SER A 2 -10.24 -12.06 -4.99
CA SER A 2 -8.95 -11.80 -4.36
C SER A 2 -8.93 -10.36 -3.85
N ALA A 3 -8.52 -10.17 -2.59
CA ALA A 3 -8.18 -8.87 -2.07
C ALA A 3 -6.85 -8.44 -2.68
N LYS A 4 -6.77 -7.20 -3.17
CA LYS A 4 -5.51 -6.56 -3.60
C LYS A 4 -5.11 -5.55 -2.54
N ILE A 5 -3.83 -5.49 -2.24
CA ILE A 5 -3.30 -4.63 -1.19
C ILE A 5 -2.18 -3.78 -1.80
N GLY A 6 -2.36 -2.46 -1.73
CA GLY A 6 -1.29 -1.50 -1.98
C GLY A 6 -0.69 -1.05 -0.67
N CYS A 7 0.64 -1.13 -0.51
CA CYS A 7 1.34 -0.73 0.70
C CYS A 7 2.06 0.60 0.49
N PHE A 8 1.91 1.51 1.45
CA PHE A 8 2.54 2.83 1.46
C PHE A 8 3.25 3.06 2.78
N THR A 9 4.20 3.97 2.80
CA THR A 9 4.88 4.44 4.02
C THR A 9 4.71 5.96 4.16
N GLU A 10 4.82 6.47 5.38
CA GLU A 10 4.67 7.91 5.65
C GLU A 10 5.91 8.73 5.31
N SER A 11 7.07 8.11 5.19
CA SER A 11 8.32 8.85 5.07
C SER A 11 9.29 8.24 4.08
N VAL A 12 9.75 9.08 3.15
CA VAL A 12 10.85 8.77 2.24
C VAL A 12 12.22 8.80 2.93
N GLN A 13 12.32 9.36 4.13
CA GLN A 13 13.59 9.45 4.88
C GLN A 13 13.84 8.24 5.80
N SER A 14 13.09 7.17 5.65
CA SER A 14 13.32 5.95 6.42
C SER A 14 14.44 5.10 5.80
N LYS A 15 15.59 5.04 6.46
CA LYS A 15 16.72 4.17 6.07
C LYS A 15 16.30 2.69 5.98
N TYR A 16 15.47 2.26 6.93
CA TYR A 16 14.92 0.91 6.95
C TYR A 16 14.13 0.58 5.67
N MET A 17 13.30 1.52 5.20
CA MET A 17 12.50 1.33 3.97
C MET A 17 13.40 1.27 2.73
N TRP A 18 14.43 2.11 2.63
CA TRP A 18 15.36 2.09 1.52
C TRP A 18 16.20 0.82 1.47
N ASP A 19 16.66 0.36 2.62
CA ASP A 19 17.42 -0.90 2.71
C ASP A 19 16.55 -2.09 2.29
N ARG A 20 15.35 -2.20 2.86
CA ARG A 20 14.52 -3.40 2.73
C ARG A 20 13.68 -3.42 1.43
N TYR A 21 13.14 -2.28 1.03
CA TYR A 21 12.21 -2.18 -0.10
C TYR A 21 12.75 -1.34 -1.25
N GLY A 22 13.74 -0.51 -1.02
CA GLY A 22 14.41 0.30 -2.02
C GLY A 22 15.58 -0.40 -2.72
N GLY A 23 15.64 -1.74 -2.68
CA GLY A 23 16.71 -2.51 -3.32
C GLY A 23 18.10 -2.23 -2.75
N GLY A 24 18.22 -1.98 -1.44
CA GLY A 24 19.48 -1.56 -0.83
C GLY A 24 19.93 -0.21 -1.37
N TYR A 25 19.04 0.77 -1.36
CA TYR A 25 19.25 2.15 -1.83
C TYR A 25 19.40 2.34 -3.35
N LYS A 26 19.28 1.28 -4.16
CA LYS A 26 19.42 1.32 -5.62
C LYS A 26 18.10 1.61 -6.36
N GLY A 27 16.99 1.63 -5.65
CA GLY A 27 15.67 1.85 -6.22
C GLY A 27 15.24 3.30 -6.18
N PHE A 28 13.92 3.49 -6.28
CA PHE A 28 13.27 4.79 -6.21
C PHE A 28 12.01 4.71 -5.34
N ALA A 29 11.53 5.86 -4.88
CA ALA A 29 10.25 5.95 -4.19
C ALA A 29 9.32 6.92 -4.92
N LEU A 30 8.01 6.67 -4.82
CA LEU A 30 6.97 7.47 -5.43
C LEU A 30 6.13 8.14 -4.34
N GLU A 31 5.89 9.44 -4.48
CA GLU A 31 5.00 10.19 -3.59
C GLU A 31 3.62 10.33 -4.24
N TYR A 32 2.60 9.91 -3.50
CA TYR A 32 1.22 10.05 -3.90
C TYR A 32 0.44 10.98 -2.97
N ASP A 33 -0.32 11.90 -3.53
CA ASP A 33 -1.38 12.62 -2.82
C ASP A 33 -2.71 11.89 -3.02
N LEU A 34 -3.07 11.04 -2.07
CA LEU A 34 -4.26 10.19 -2.16
C LEU A 34 -5.56 10.90 -1.74
N ARG A 35 -5.48 12.14 -1.22
CA ARG A 35 -6.66 12.88 -0.72
C ARG A 35 -7.72 13.13 -1.79
N ASN A 36 -7.28 13.33 -3.03
CA ASN A 36 -8.13 13.64 -4.18
C ASN A 36 -8.11 12.56 -5.25
N CYS A 37 -7.60 11.38 -4.94
CA CYS A 37 -7.60 10.27 -5.88
C CYS A 37 -9.00 9.70 -6.03
N ILE A 38 -9.57 9.86 -7.22
CA ILE A 38 -10.89 9.35 -7.57
C ILE A 38 -10.72 8.24 -8.60
N PHE A 39 -11.21 7.05 -8.31
CA PHE A 39 -11.30 5.99 -9.30
C PHE A 39 -12.28 6.37 -10.40
N ARG A 40 -11.81 6.46 -11.64
CA ARG A 40 -12.71 6.78 -12.78
C ARG A 40 -13.77 5.72 -13.01
N TYR A 41 -13.51 4.47 -12.68
CA TYR A 41 -14.41 3.37 -12.99
C TYR A 41 -15.71 3.38 -12.17
N ASN A 42 -15.67 3.83 -10.90
CA ASN A 42 -16.85 3.80 -10.02
C ASN A 42 -17.10 5.11 -9.26
N LYS A 43 -16.41 6.21 -9.59
CA LYS A 43 -16.46 7.47 -8.83
C LYS A 43 -16.14 7.31 -7.34
N LEU A 44 -15.45 6.21 -6.97
CA LEU A 44 -15.05 5.96 -5.59
C LEU A 44 -13.74 6.69 -5.32
N SER A 45 -13.68 7.35 -4.18
CA SER A 45 -12.45 7.96 -3.70
C SER A 45 -11.54 6.88 -3.13
N LEU A 46 -10.28 6.81 -3.61
CA LEU A 46 -9.29 5.84 -3.11
C LEU A 46 -8.99 5.98 -1.62
N ASN A 47 -9.12 7.19 -1.10
CA ASN A 47 -8.79 7.48 0.29
C ASN A 47 -9.70 6.78 1.31
N VAL A 48 -10.91 6.38 0.92
CA VAL A 48 -11.82 5.64 1.84
C VAL A 48 -11.36 4.22 2.11
N ASN A 49 -10.46 3.69 1.30
CA ASN A 49 -9.93 2.34 1.42
C ASN A 49 -8.48 2.31 1.93
N LEU A 50 -7.97 3.45 2.37
CA LEU A 50 -6.61 3.62 2.89
C LEU A 50 -6.64 3.63 4.41
N PHE A 51 -5.97 2.66 5.03
CA PHE A 51 -5.95 2.45 6.47
C PHE A 51 -4.53 2.36 7.01
N PRO A 52 -4.25 2.96 8.20
CA PRO A 52 -2.98 2.76 8.87
C PRO A 52 -2.89 1.33 9.41
N ILE A 53 -1.68 0.78 9.44
CA ILE A 53 -1.39 -0.49 10.09
C ILE A 53 -1.39 -0.30 11.61
N MET A 54 -2.02 -1.23 12.30
CA MET A 54 -1.96 -1.34 13.75
C MET A 54 -0.82 -2.27 14.14
N TYR A 55 0.21 -1.70 14.75
CA TYR A 55 1.34 -2.45 15.29
C TYR A 55 1.03 -2.89 16.70
N THR A 56 1.11 -4.17 16.97
CA THR A 56 0.78 -4.75 18.27
C THR A 56 1.66 -5.94 18.60
N ASP A 57 1.93 -6.14 19.88
CA ASP A 57 2.62 -7.33 20.40
C ASP A 57 1.63 -8.49 20.65
N GLN A 58 0.34 -8.21 20.50
CA GLN A 58 -0.70 -9.20 20.69
C GLN A 58 -1.22 -9.69 19.34
N ARG A 59 -1.31 -10.99 19.20
CA ARG A 59 -1.91 -11.59 18.01
C ARG A 59 -3.39 -11.21 17.94
N PRO A 60 -3.88 -10.64 16.81
CA PRO A 60 -5.30 -10.35 16.67
C PRO A 60 -6.09 -11.65 16.72
N ASP A 61 -7.14 -11.66 17.51
CA ASP A 61 -8.10 -12.77 17.50
C ASP A 61 -8.97 -12.65 16.23
N VAL A 62 -8.72 -13.55 15.30
CA VAL A 62 -9.48 -13.71 14.06
C VAL A 62 -10.30 -14.99 14.06
N THR A 63 -10.53 -15.58 15.24
CA THR A 63 -11.37 -16.75 15.40
C THR A 63 -12.80 -16.41 14.97
N LEU A 64 -13.32 -17.19 14.05
CA LEU A 64 -14.73 -17.07 13.68
C LEU A 64 -15.57 -17.45 14.88
N ASP A 65 -16.55 -16.63 15.21
CA ASP A 65 -17.56 -16.96 16.20
C ASP A 65 -18.22 -18.30 15.83
N GLU A 66 -18.36 -19.19 16.80
CA GLU A 66 -18.98 -20.51 16.60
C GLU A 66 -20.34 -20.41 15.90
N GLY A 67 -21.13 -19.38 16.21
CA GLY A 67 -22.40 -19.11 15.54
C GLY A 67 -22.26 -18.92 14.01
N ASN A 68 -21.20 -18.26 13.56
CA ASN A 68 -20.94 -18.06 12.13
C ASN A 68 -20.49 -19.36 11.44
N ILE A 69 -19.74 -20.21 12.13
CA ILE A 69 -19.32 -21.53 11.61
C ILE A 69 -20.54 -22.44 11.46
N HIS A 70 -21.39 -22.53 12.48
CA HIS A 70 -22.63 -23.32 12.42
C HIS A 70 -23.57 -22.82 11.32
N THR A 71 -23.71 -21.53 11.15
CA THR A 71 -24.52 -20.96 10.07
C THR A 71 -23.97 -21.34 8.70
N TYR A 72 -22.65 -21.25 8.50
CA TYR A 72 -22.00 -21.67 7.27
C TYR A 72 -22.22 -23.16 6.97
N GLU A 73 -22.01 -24.03 7.97
CA GLU A 73 -22.18 -25.48 7.79
C GLU A 73 -23.64 -25.84 7.52
N PHE A 74 -24.58 -25.20 8.20
CA PHE A 74 -26.02 -25.41 7.97
C PHE A 74 -26.42 -25.08 6.53
N PHE A 75 -26.05 -23.92 6.01
CA PHE A 75 -26.37 -23.54 4.64
C PHE A 75 -25.63 -24.37 3.60
N LYS A 76 -24.40 -24.79 3.87
CA LYS A 76 -23.64 -25.68 3.01
C LYS A 76 -24.31 -27.06 2.89
N GLN A 77 -24.76 -27.62 3.99
CA GLN A 77 -25.50 -28.92 4.01
C GLN A 77 -26.84 -28.82 3.33
N ALA A 78 -27.54 -27.71 3.47
CA ALA A 78 -28.83 -27.47 2.81
C ALA A 78 -28.73 -27.29 1.29
N GLY A 79 -27.52 -27.21 0.73
CA GLY A 79 -27.31 -26.95 -0.72
C GLY A 79 -27.83 -25.58 -1.19
N ASP A 80 -28.14 -24.71 -0.27
CA ASP A 80 -28.72 -23.41 -0.57
C ASP A 80 -27.61 -22.42 -1.02
N LYS A 81 -27.61 -22.06 -2.31
CA LYS A 81 -26.66 -21.08 -2.85
C LYS A 81 -26.83 -19.67 -2.27
N ARG A 82 -27.95 -19.38 -1.62
CA ARG A 82 -28.21 -18.11 -0.92
C ARG A 82 -27.40 -17.97 0.37
N TRP A 83 -26.75 -19.04 0.86
CA TRP A 83 -25.85 -18.92 2.01
C TRP A 83 -24.77 -17.86 1.79
N PHE A 84 -24.29 -17.74 0.56
CA PHE A 84 -23.29 -16.74 0.20
C PHE A 84 -23.87 -15.32 0.25
N GLU A 85 -25.11 -15.14 -0.22
CA GLU A 85 -25.81 -13.85 -0.15
C GLU A 85 -26.13 -13.49 1.31
N HIS A 86 -26.48 -14.48 2.11
CA HIS A 86 -26.77 -14.29 3.54
C HIS A 86 -25.49 -14.01 4.33
N LEU A 87 -24.41 -14.72 4.05
CA LEU A 87 -23.07 -14.42 4.56
C LEU A 87 -22.63 -13.02 4.11
N CYS A 88 -22.90 -12.66 2.87
CA CYS A 88 -22.62 -11.33 2.35
C CYS A 88 -23.50 -10.24 2.96
N SER A 89 -24.74 -10.49 3.33
CA SER A 89 -25.57 -9.52 4.05
C SER A 89 -25.14 -9.31 5.51
N HIS A 90 -24.43 -10.27 6.11
CA HIS A 90 -23.77 -10.15 7.40
C HIS A 90 -22.30 -9.68 7.26
N ILE A 91 -21.90 -9.26 6.08
CA ILE A 91 -20.56 -8.83 5.67
C ILE A 91 -20.00 -7.69 6.55
N TYR A 92 -20.82 -6.88 7.19
CA TYR A 92 -20.30 -5.85 8.10
C TYR A 92 -19.42 -6.43 9.22
N LEU A 93 -19.76 -7.57 9.77
CA LEU A 93 -18.95 -8.26 10.76
C LEU A 93 -17.75 -8.98 10.11
N ASN A 94 -17.96 -9.64 8.98
CA ASN A 94 -16.88 -10.31 8.24
C ASN A 94 -15.85 -9.33 7.69
N GLN A 95 -16.26 -8.17 7.19
CA GLN A 95 -15.31 -7.14 6.75
C GLN A 95 -14.41 -6.69 7.90
N LEU A 96 -14.93 -6.50 9.11
CA LEU A 96 -14.13 -6.15 10.28
C LEU A 96 -13.09 -7.24 10.60
N TYR A 97 -13.42 -8.52 10.46
CA TYR A 97 -12.47 -9.62 10.66
C TYR A 97 -11.36 -9.63 9.59
N TRP A 98 -11.73 -9.50 8.33
CA TRP A 98 -10.77 -9.44 7.23
C TRP A 98 -9.90 -8.19 7.31
N TYR A 99 -10.46 -7.05 7.64
CA TYR A 99 -9.70 -5.82 7.89
C TYR A 99 -8.70 -5.99 9.03
N ARG A 100 -9.08 -6.65 10.12
CA ARG A 100 -8.14 -6.97 11.21
C ARG A 100 -6.96 -7.80 10.70
N ALA A 101 -7.21 -8.89 9.98
CA ALA A 101 -6.16 -9.74 9.45
C ALA A 101 -5.18 -8.98 8.53
N TYR A 102 -5.69 -8.03 7.72
CA TYR A 102 -4.87 -7.26 6.78
C TYR A 102 -4.22 -6.03 7.39
N LEU A 103 -4.71 -5.51 8.50
CA LEU A 103 -4.26 -4.23 9.06
C LEU A 103 -3.41 -4.39 10.33
N TYR A 104 -3.12 -5.61 10.76
CA TYR A 104 -2.27 -5.86 11.93
C TYR A 104 -0.89 -6.35 11.51
N LYS A 105 0.14 -5.86 12.19
CA LYS A 105 1.53 -6.34 12.09
C LYS A 105 2.14 -6.44 13.48
N ASP A 106 3.15 -7.31 13.61
CA ASP A 106 4.00 -7.37 14.79
C ASP A 106 4.73 -6.04 14.98
N LYS A 107 4.63 -5.51 16.20
CA LYS A 107 5.25 -4.24 16.56
C LYS A 107 6.77 -4.32 16.49
N GLN A 108 7.37 -5.34 17.09
CA GLN A 108 8.82 -5.43 17.25
C GLN A 108 9.60 -5.46 15.92
N GLY A 109 9.01 -6.07 14.89
CA GLY A 109 9.68 -6.21 13.61
C GLY A 109 9.35 -5.13 12.58
N TYR A 110 8.21 -4.45 12.71
CA TYR A 110 7.62 -3.71 11.59
C TYR A 110 7.17 -2.29 11.89
N GLU A 111 7.16 -1.83 13.15
CA GLU A 111 6.67 -0.48 13.51
C GLU A 111 7.41 0.66 12.79
N HIS A 112 8.65 0.41 12.38
CA HIS A 112 9.47 1.39 11.66
C HIS A 112 9.00 1.64 10.22
N GLU A 113 8.16 0.77 9.67
CA GLU A 113 7.62 0.92 8.31
C GLU A 113 6.58 2.02 8.24
N ARG A 114 5.89 2.34 9.33
CA ARG A 114 4.78 3.30 9.36
C ARG A 114 3.85 3.10 8.18
N GLU A 115 3.42 1.84 8.01
CA GLU A 115 2.72 1.39 6.82
C GLU A 115 1.25 1.82 6.84
N TRP A 116 0.78 2.19 5.66
CA TRP A 116 -0.63 2.32 5.33
C TRP A 116 -0.97 1.32 4.25
N ARG A 117 -2.15 0.75 4.30
CA ARG A 117 -2.65 -0.18 3.29
C ARG A 117 -3.90 0.33 2.62
N MET A 118 -3.86 0.30 1.31
CA MET A 118 -5.04 0.47 0.48
C MET A 118 -5.59 -0.92 0.18
N LEU A 119 -6.83 -1.17 0.61
CA LEU A 119 -7.51 -2.45 0.43
C LEU A 119 -8.51 -2.32 -0.72
N TYR A 120 -8.39 -3.16 -1.71
CA TYR A 120 -9.29 -3.20 -2.85
C TYR A 120 -9.78 -4.63 -3.11
N TYR A 121 -11.09 -4.77 -3.27
CA TYR A 121 -11.72 -6.04 -3.63
C TYR A 121 -12.16 -5.97 -5.08
N ASN A 122 -11.54 -6.76 -5.93
CA ASN A 122 -12.01 -6.94 -7.30
C ASN A 122 -13.12 -7.99 -7.32
N LEU A 123 -14.30 -7.58 -7.74
CA LEU A 123 -15.45 -8.47 -7.95
C LEU A 123 -15.39 -9.16 -9.33
N ASP A 124 -14.63 -8.60 -10.26
CA ASP A 124 -14.48 -9.12 -11.62
C ASP A 124 -13.17 -9.91 -11.74
N ASN A 125 -13.29 -11.21 -11.97
CA ASN A 125 -12.18 -12.17 -12.00
C ASN A 125 -11.26 -12.07 -13.23
N GLU A 126 -11.43 -11.11 -14.14
CA GLU A 126 -10.80 -11.18 -15.47
C GLU A 126 -9.44 -10.48 -15.59
N ASN A 127 -9.08 -9.58 -14.67
CA ASN A 127 -7.78 -8.89 -14.76
C ASN A 127 -6.98 -8.97 -13.46
N ASN A 128 -5.87 -9.69 -13.50
CA ASN A 128 -4.97 -9.87 -12.35
C ASN A 128 -4.23 -8.60 -11.91
N TYR A 129 -4.26 -7.53 -12.70
CA TYR A 129 -3.61 -6.26 -12.41
C TYR A 129 -4.53 -5.11 -12.77
N GLU A 130 -5.15 -4.50 -11.79
CA GLU A 130 -5.69 -3.17 -11.99
C GLU A 130 -4.59 -2.15 -11.66
N PHE A 131 -4.17 -1.42 -12.68
CA PHE A 131 -3.36 -0.25 -12.47
C PHE A 131 -4.19 0.78 -11.70
N ILE A 132 -3.62 1.36 -10.65
CA ILE A 132 -4.15 2.63 -10.14
C ILE A 132 -3.97 3.61 -11.29
N PRO A 133 -5.05 4.08 -11.93
CA PRO A 133 -4.89 5.03 -13.00
C PRO A 133 -4.18 6.25 -12.45
N ASP A 134 -3.21 6.76 -13.18
CA ASP A 134 -2.55 8.01 -12.86
C ASP A 134 -3.56 9.15 -13.05
N VAL A 135 -4.32 9.42 -12.01
CA VAL A 135 -5.32 10.48 -11.97
C VAL A 135 -4.74 11.79 -11.40
N GLY A 136 -3.45 12.01 -11.60
CA GLY A 136 -2.74 13.18 -11.06
C GLY A 136 -2.42 13.08 -9.56
N CYS A 137 -2.45 11.87 -9.02
CA CYS A 137 -2.12 11.62 -7.62
C CYS A 137 -0.61 11.48 -7.39
N LEU A 138 0.14 11.06 -8.39
CA LEU A 138 1.60 10.99 -8.34
C LEU A 138 2.18 12.40 -8.35
N LYS A 139 2.93 12.76 -7.32
CA LYS A 139 3.46 14.11 -7.09
C LYS A 139 4.95 14.22 -7.27
N ALA A 140 5.68 13.18 -6.87
CA ALA A 140 7.13 13.20 -6.95
C ALA A 140 7.74 11.81 -7.12
N ILE A 141 8.95 11.80 -7.66
CA ILE A 141 9.86 10.66 -7.71
C ILE A 141 11.07 11.01 -6.86
N TYR A 142 11.48 10.08 -6.00
CA TYR A 142 12.67 10.19 -5.17
C TYR A 142 13.66 9.11 -5.59
N TYR A 143 14.84 9.53 -5.98
CA TYR A 143 15.92 8.64 -6.42
C TYR A 143 16.75 8.20 -5.23
N GLY A 144 16.96 6.90 -5.10
CA GLY A 144 17.89 6.35 -4.10
C GLY A 144 19.33 6.80 -4.39
N PRO A 145 20.19 6.90 -3.34
CA PRO A 145 21.56 7.36 -3.52
C PRO A 145 22.40 6.51 -4.48
N ASP A 146 22.10 5.23 -4.57
CA ASP A 146 22.89 4.26 -5.35
C ASP A 146 22.14 3.76 -6.60
N ILE A 147 21.10 4.48 -7.06
CA ILE A 147 20.35 4.14 -8.27
C ILE A 147 21.24 4.30 -9.51
N GLU A 148 21.15 3.38 -10.46
CA GLU A 148 21.94 3.39 -11.67
C GLU A 148 21.52 4.51 -12.63
N ASP A 149 22.47 5.07 -13.39
CA ASP A 149 22.21 6.21 -14.28
C ASP A 149 21.24 5.89 -15.40
N GLU A 150 21.21 4.65 -15.89
CA GLU A 150 20.23 4.20 -16.87
C GLU A 150 18.80 4.28 -16.34
N ASP A 151 18.57 3.84 -15.11
CA ASP A 151 17.25 3.87 -14.50
C ASP A 151 16.83 5.30 -14.11
N LYS A 152 17.79 6.14 -13.68
CA LYS A 152 17.57 7.58 -13.50
C LYS A 152 17.07 8.23 -14.79
N GLY A 153 17.74 7.94 -15.91
CA GLY A 153 17.38 8.50 -17.22
C GLY A 153 15.95 8.14 -17.62
N LYS A 154 15.58 6.88 -17.51
CA LYS A 154 14.22 6.40 -17.83
C LYS A 154 13.15 7.08 -16.96
N LEU A 155 13.39 7.16 -15.67
CA LEU A 155 12.46 7.79 -14.72
C LEU A 155 12.36 9.31 -14.95
N HIS A 156 13.47 9.98 -15.29
CA HIS A 156 13.51 11.39 -15.63
C HIS A 156 12.66 11.71 -16.87
N GLU A 157 12.77 10.91 -17.93
CA GLU A 157 11.91 11.06 -19.11
C GLU A 157 10.42 10.96 -18.77
N ILE A 158 10.07 10.00 -17.89
CA ILE A 158 8.70 9.85 -17.39
C ILE A 158 8.29 11.07 -16.56
N ALA A 159 9.14 11.56 -15.67
CA ALA A 159 8.86 12.71 -14.84
C ALA A 159 8.60 13.97 -15.66
N ILE A 160 9.46 14.24 -16.66
CA ILE A 160 9.27 15.37 -17.60
C ILE A 160 7.94 15.25 -18.36
N SER A 161 7.69 14.07 -18.94
CA SER A 161 6.48 13.86 -19.76
C SER A 161 5.18 14.06 -18.98
N ARG A 162 5.21 13.89 -17.65
CA ARG A 162 4.06 13.98 -16.76
C ARG A 162 4.05 15.21 -15.87
N GLY A 163 5.08 16.04 -15.91
CA GLY A 163 5.23 17.21 -15.03
C GLY A 163 5.35 16.84 -13.56
N ILE A 164 6.02 15.72 -13.25
CA ILE A 164 6.23 15.21 -11.89
C ILE A 164 7.52 15.79 -11.32
N LYS A 165 7.51 16.15 -10.05
CA LYS A 165 8.70 16.65 -9.34
C LYS A 165 9.72 15.53 -9.09
N GLU A 166 10.99 15.90 -9.06
CA GLU A 166 12.07 14.95 -8.87
C GLU A 166 12.97 15.39 -7.73
N TYR A 167 13.39 14.41 -6.92
CA TYR A 167 14.25 14.62 -5.77
C TYR A 167 15.31 13.53 -5.67
N ALA A 168 16.49 13.90 -5.21
CA ALA A 168 17.54 12.96 -4.82
C ALA A 168 17.52 12.74 -3.31
N VAL A 169 17.63 11.49 -2.89
CA VAL A 169 17.84 11.11 -1.51
C VAL A 169 19.34 10.84 -1.32
N GLY A 170 19.94 11.48 -0.33
CA GLY A 170 21.34 11.31 0.00
C GLY A 170 21.54 11.06 1.49
N ILE A 171 22.75 10.66 1.86
CA ILE A 171 23.13 10.53 3.28
C ILE A 171 23.58 11.88 3.79
N ASP A 172 23.06 12.29 4.93
CA ASP A 172 23.53 13.48 5.64
C ASP A 172 24.70 13.11 6.54
N TYR A 173 25.90 13.36 6.06
CA TYR A 173 27.14 13.06 6.80
C TYR A 173 27.38 14.00 7.99
N ASP A 174 26.66 15.13 8.04
CA ASP A 174 26.73 16.04 9.17
C ASP A 174 25.78 15.62 10.32
N SER A 175 24.82 14.73 10.02
CA SER A 175 23.97 14.14 11.04
C SER A 175 24.73 13.10 11.87
N PRO A 176 24.66 13.15 13.21
CA PRO A 176 25.26 12.14 14.09
C PRO A 176 24.77 10.71 13.84
N LYS A 177 23.60 10.60 13.20
CA LYS A 177 22.95 9.32 12.88
C LYS A 177 23.03 8.97 11.39
N TYR A 178 23.73 9.77 10.59
CA TYR A 178 23.74 9.63 9.14
C TYR A 178 22.32 9.56 8.56
N ASP A 179 21.47 10.53 8.93
CA ASP A 179 20.09 10.59 8.47
C ASP A 179 20.03 10.82 6.96
N LEU A 180 18.89 10.50 6.36
CA LEU A 180 18.68 10.78 4.95
C LEU A 180 18.24 12.24 4.77
N LYS A 181 18.79 12.90 3.76
CA LYS A 181 18.38 14.23 3.31
C LYS A 181 17.84 14.19 1.89
N ILE A 182 16.93 15.11 1.62
CA ILE A 182 16.29 15.28 0.32
C ILE A 182 16.83 16.56 -0.31
N SER A 183 17.20 16.49 -1.57
CA SER A 183 17.59 17.63 -2.38
C SER A 183 16.84 17.62 -3.71
N SER A 184 16.75 18.77 -4.37
CA SER A 184 16.26 18.83 -5.75
C SER A 184 17.14 17.95 -6.63
N PHE A 185 16.51 17.21 -7.53
CA PHE A 185 17.25 16.40 -8.49
C PHE A 185 17.64 17.27 -9.70
N ASP A 186 18.94 17.37 -9.95
CA ASP A 186 19.49 18.01 -11.15
C ASP A 186 20.27 16.95 -11.93
N LEU A 187 19.78 16.61 -13.11
CA LEU A 187 20.51 15.73 -14.03
C LEU A 187 21.70 16.53 -14.57
N LYS A 188 22.88 16.28 -13.99
CA LYS A 188 24.13 16.79 -14.55
C LYS A 188 24.53 15.84 -15.68
N TYR A 189 24.45 16.34 -16.93
CA TYR A 189 25.01 15.67 -18.10
C TYR A 189 26.54 15.74 -18.06
#